data_39a4ce85e7c9cad8553975706ea8f391
#
_entry.id   39a4ce85e7c9cad8553975706ea8f391
#
_cell.length_a   1.000
_cell.length_b   1.000
_cell.length_c   1.000
_cell.angle_alpha   90.00
_cell.angle_beta   90.00
_cell.angle_gamma   90.00
#
_symmetry.space_group_name_H-M   'P 1'
#
loop_
_entity.id
_entity.type
_entity.pdbx_description
1 polymer ?
#
loop_
_entity_poly.entity_id
_entity_poly.type
_entity_poly.pdbx_seq_one_letter_code
_entity_poly.pdbx_strand_id
1 'polypeptide(L)'
;MVAVAGRPAYQPAMHPALAHIVCWIFDLDNTLYPASADLFGLIDKRMTAYVARITGLAPDQAYQVQKSYFREHGTTLNGLMAEYGVDPHDFLADVHAIEMDVLEEDKRLVDAIARLPGRKLIFTNGDEPYARRVLASVGLSESFEAIHDIHAMAYNPKPHPLAYQSMIQAFRLDPSRSLFADDLARNLPPAKALGLTTLWIDNGSEQVGEDSSHAIDYRTGDLGQWLDEIMGTE
;
A
#
# COMPACT_ATOMS: atom_id res chain seq x y z
N MET A 1 23.39 -15.84 46.84
CA MET A 1 23.31 -15.41 45.41
C MET A 1 21.97 -14.68 45.24
N VAL A 2 21.98 -13.34 45.19
CA VAL A 2 20.78 -12.54 44.98
C VAL A 2 20.61 -12.36 43.47
N ALA A 3 19.50 -12.87 42.93
CA ALA A 3 19.17 -12.67 41.53
C ALA A 3 18.85 -11.19 41.32
N VAL A 4 19.66 -10.51 40.50
CA VAL A 4 19.39 -9.15 40.02
C VAL A 4 18.25 -9.27 39.02
N ALA A 5 17.05 -8.83 39.44
CA ALA A 5 15.94 -8.66 38.52
C ALA A 5 16.35 -7.62 37.45
N GLY A 6 16.42 -8.06 36.21
CA GLY A 6 16.69 -7.19 35.06
C GLY A 6 15.61 -6.09 35.03
N ARG A 7 16.04 -4.83 34.91
CA ARG A 7 15.11 -3.72 34.61
C ARG A 7 14.32 -4.07 33.35
N PRO A 8 12.99 -3.87 33.35
CA PRO A 8 12.23 -3.99 32.12
C PRO A 8 12.84 -3.02 31.09
N ALA A 9 13.08 -3.53 29.88
CA ALA A 9 13.54 -2.68 28.78
C ALA A 9 12.55 -1.50 28.64
N TYR A 10 13.07 -0.29 28.65
CA TYR A 10 12.31 0.92 28.37
C TYR A 10 11.67 0.76 26.99
N GLN A 11 10.37 0.56 26.95
CA GLN A 11 9.60 0.68 25.71
C GLN A 11 9.14 2.14 25.64
N PRO A 12 9.61 2.90 24.65
CA PRO A 12 9.13 4.26 24.47
C PRO A 12 7.60 4.23 24.33
N ALA A 13 6.92 5.16 24.98
CA ALA A 13 5.48 5.19 24.98
C ALA A 13 4.99 5.73 23.62
N MET A 14 4.12 4.97 22.96
CA MET A 14 3.40 5.41 21.75
C MET A 14 2.78 6.80 21.99
N HIS A 15 2.82 7.66 20.96
CA HIS A 15 2.18 8.98 21.02
C HIS A 15 0.72 8.85 21.50
N PRO A 16 0.27 9.60 22.53
CA PRO A 16 -1.01 9.39 23.17
C PRO A 16 -2.22 9.37 22.22
N ALA A 17 -2.20 10.18 21.18
CA ALA A 17 -3.26 10.22 20.17
C ALA A 17 -3.39 8.92 19.36
N LEU A 18 -2.34 8.10 19.29
CA LEU A 18 -2.29 6.83 18.54
C LEU A 18 -2.23 5.59 19.44
N ALA A 19 -2.23 5.77 20.77
CA ALA A 19 -2.16 4.66 21.73
C ALA A 19 -3.35 3.68 21.65
N HIS A 20 -4.45 4.08 20.99
CA HIS A 20 -5.62 3.24 20.76
C HIS A 20 -5.46 2.34 19.51
N ILE A 21 -4.49 2.60 18.62
CA ILE A 21 -4.28 1.83 17.41
C ILE A 21 -3.68 0.46 17.75
N VAL A 22 -4.33 -0.57 17.25
CA VAL A 22 -3.91 -1.98 17.42
C VAL A 22 -3.72 -2.70 16.09
N CYS A 23 -4.08 -2.05 14.98
CA CYS A 23 -3.87 -2.57 13.63
C CYS A 23 -3.35 -1.46 12.71
N TRP A 24 -2.22 -1.73 12.08
CA TRP A 24 -1.53 -0.85 11.14
C TRP A 24 -1.66 -1.44 9.75
N ILE A 25 -2.27 -0.71 8.84
CA ILE A 25 -2.56 -1.14 7.48
C ILE A 25 -1.77 -0.23 6.55
N PHE A 26 -0.97 -0.83 5.70
CA PHE A 26 -0.12 -0.09 4.78
C PHE A 26 -0.47 -0.47 3.34
N ASP A 27 -0.55 0.54 2.49
CA ASP A 27 -0.34 0.31 1.07
C ASP A 27 1.09 -0.15 0.83
N LEU A 28 1.39 -0.64 -0.36
CA LEU A 28 2.69 -1.18 -0.73
C LEU A 28 3.51 -0.20 -1.58
N ASP A 29 2.99 0.08 -2.78
CA ASP A 29 3.72 0.80 -3.82
C ASP A 29 3.90 2.27 -3.47
N ASN A 30 5.15 2.77 -3.53
CA ASN A 30 5.52 4.12 -3.11
C ASN A 30 5.17 4.47 -1.63
N THR A 31 4.69 3.50 -0.85
CA THR A 31 4.42 3.65 0.59
C THR A 31 5.52 3.00 1.42
N LEU A 32 5.91 1.75 1.11
CA LEU A 32 6.97 1.02 1.82
C LEU A 32 8.34 1.12 1.15
N TYR A 33 8.43 1.84 0.06
CA TYR A 33 9.65 2.23 -0.62
C TYR A 33 9.44 3.59 -1.31
N PRO A 34 10.50 4.38 -1.56
CA PRO A 34 10.34 5.72 -2.10
C PRO A 34 9.90 5.69 -3.57
N ALA A 35 9.04 6.63 -3.97
CA ALA A 35 8.59 6.80 -5.35
C ALA A 35 9.78 7.01 -6.33
N SER A 36 10.92 7.52 -5.85
CA SER A 36 12.14 7.71 -6.63
C SER A 36 12.79 6.40 -7.11
N ALA A 37 12.41 5.25 -6.56
CA ALA A 37 12.83 3.94 -7.08
C ALA A 37 12.24 3.63 -8.46
N ASP A 38 11.15 4.34 -8.86
CA ASP A 38 10.46 4.20 -10.16
C ASP A 38 10.05 2.75 -10.53
N LEU A 39 9.82 1.91 -9.51
CA LEU A 39 9.37 0.53 -9.73
C LEU A 39 8.03 0.51 -10.47
N PHE A 40 7.11 1.41 -10.08
CA PHE A 40 5.82 1.54 -10.74
C PHE A 40 5.95 1.96 -12.22
N GLY A 41 6.97 2.76 -12.57
CA GLY A 41 7.29 3.11 -13.96
C GLY A 41 7.67 1.89 -14.82
N LEU A 42 8.30 0.86 -14.23
CA LEU A 42 8.58 -0.41 -14.92
C LEU A 42 7.28 -1.19 -15.19
N ILE A 43 6.38 -1.25 -14.20
CA ILE A 43 5.06 -1.87 -14.33
C ILE A 43 4.23 -1.14 -15.40
N ASP A 44 4.20 0.18 -15.37
CA ASP A 44 3.44 1.02 -16.31
C ASP A 44 3.85 0.76 -17.78
N LYS A 45 5.16 0.62 -18.03
CA LYS A 45 5.69 0.24 -19.36
C LYS A 45 5.20 -1.15 -19.79
N ARG A 46 5.19 -2.13 -18.87
CA ARG A 46 4.69 -3.48 -19.16
C ARG A 46 3.19 -3.49 -19.38
N MET A 47 2.41 -2.73 -18.60
CA MET A 47 0.97 -2.55 -18.84
C MET A 47 0.71 -2.00 -20.24
N THR A 48 1.45 -0.97 -20.67
CA THR A 48 1.35 -0.42 -22.03
C THR A 48 1.63 -1.49 -23.10
N ALA A 49 2.69 -2.27 -22.91
CA ALA A 49 3.05 -3.34 -23.85
C ALA A 49 1.98 -4.45 -23.88
N TYR A 50 1.41 -4.79 -22.72
CA TYR A 50 0.32 -5.75 -22.63
C TYR A 50 -0.94 -5.26 -23.38
N VAL A 51 -1.34 -4.00 -23.13
CA VAL A 51 -2.46 -3.36 -23.85
C VAL A 51 -2.22 -3.36 -25.35
N ALA A 52 -1.01 -2.98 -25.81
CA ALA A 52 -0.65 -3.02 -27.22
C ALA A 52 -0.81 -4.41 -27.83
N ARG A 53 -0.38 -5.45 -27.12
CA ARG A 53 -0.51 -6.86 -27.55
C ARG A 53 -1.97 -7.31 -27.68
N ILE A 54 -2.81 -6.94 -26.72
CA ILE A 54 -4.23 -7.35 -26.73
C ILE A 54 -5.04 -6.58 -27.76
N THR A 55 -4.77 -5.27 -27.93
CA THR A 55 -5.56 -4.39 -28.79
C THR A 55 -5.04 -4.31 -30.23
N GLY A 56 -3.78 -4.68 -30.49
CA GLY A 56 -3.11 -4.49 -31.77
C GLY A 56 -2.75 -3.02 -32.06
N LEU A 57 -2.87 -2.13 -31.10
CA LEU A 57 -2.58 -0.69 -31.25
C LEU A 57 -1.07 -0.40 -31.20
N ALA A 58 -0.67 0.72 -31.80
CA ALA A 58 0.67 1.25 -31.63
C ALA A 58 0.92 1.65 -30.16
N PRO A 59 2.18 1.63 -29.66
CA PRO A 59 2.48 1.88 -28.23
C PRO A 59 1.86 3.16 -27.65
N ASP A 60 1.93 4.28 -28.37
CA ASP A 60 1.36 5.55 -27.92
C ASP A 60 -0.17 5.50 -27.77
N GLN A 61 -0.85 4.80 -28.68
CA GLN A 61 -2.29 4.61 -28.61
C GLN A 61 -2.65 3.64 -27.48
N ALA A 62 -1.88 2.55 -27.30
CA ALA A 62 -2.05 1.61 -26.19
C ALA A 62 -1.88 2.29 -24.84
N TYR A 63 -0.91 3.20 -24.71
CA TYR A 63 -0.75 4.02 -23.50
C TYR A 63 -1.99 4.88 -23.21
N GLN A 64 -2.58 5.53 -24.23
CA GLN A 64 -3.80 6.30 -24.05
C GLN A 64 -4.98 5.43 -23.60
N VAL A 65 -5.13 4.24 -24.18
CA VAL A 65 -6.14 3.25 -23.79
C VAL A 65 -5.91 2.79 -22.35
N GLN A 66 -4.67 2.46 -21.98
CA GLN A 66 -4.31 2.11 -20.60
C GLN A 66 -4.75 3.21 -19.60
N LYS A 67 -4.46 4.48 -19.92
CA LYS A 67 -4.83 5.61 -19.05
C LYS A 67 -6.33 5.87 -19.04
N SER A 68 -7.09 5.60 -20.13
CA SER A 68 -8.55 5.69 -20.10
C SER A 68 -9.15 4.61 -19.22
N TYR A 69 -8.68 3.37 -19.31
CA TYR A 69 -9.16 2.27 -18.46
C TYR A 69 -8.91 2.54 -16.98
N PHE A 70 -7.76 3.09 -16.64
CA PHE A 70 -7.50 3.50 -15.26
C PHE A 70 -8.52 4.53 -14.75
N ARG A 71 -8.87 5.53 -15.58
CA ARG A 71 -9.85 6.56 -15.20
C ARG A 71 -11.30 6.04 -15.16
N GLU A 72 -11.67 5.17 -16.11
CA GLU A 72 -13.05 4.75 -16.32
C GLU A 72 -13.42 3.51 -15.50
N HIS A 73 -12.47 2.61 -15.26
CA HIS A 73 -12.67 1.33 -14.59
C HIS A 73 -11.89 1.19 -13.27
N GLY A 74 -11.17 2.24 -12.85
CA GLY A 74 -10.35 2.24 -11.62
C GLY A 74 -8.98 1.57 -11.77
N THR A 75 -8.83 0.58 -12.67
CA THR A 75 -7.56 -0.02 -13.05
C THR A 75 -7.53 -0.37 -14.55
N THR A 76 -6.33 -0.47 -15.11
CA THR A 76 -6.12 -1.00 -16.48
C THR A 76 -6.64 -2.43 -16.60
N LEU A 77 -6.43 -3.25 -15.56
CA LEU A 77 -6.92 -4.62 -15.49
C LEU A 77 -8.44 -4.71 -15.66
N ASN A 78 -9.18 -3.92 -14.90
CA ASN A 78 -10.65 -3.93 -14.96
C ASN A 78 -11.18 -3.55 -16.35
N GLY A 79 -10.54 -2.56 -17.01
CA GLY A 79 -10.87 -2.21 -18.38
C GLY A 79 -10.61 -3.35 -19.36
N LEU A 80 -9.46 -4.02 -19.25
CA LEU A 80 -9.11 -5.17 -20.10
C LEU A 80 -10.03 -6.38 -19.86
N MET A 81 -10.41 -6.63 -18.60
CA MET A 81 -11.39 -7.69 -18.27
C MET A 81 -12.74 -7.40 -18.90
N ALA A 82 -13.22 -6.16 -18.79
CA ALA A 82 -14.54 -5.76 -19.30
C ALA A 82 -14.61 -5.82 -20.84
N GLU A 83 -13.57 -5.29 -21.53
CA GLU A 83 -13.60 -5.09 -22.98
C GLU A 83 -13.07 -6.30 -23.77
N TYR A 84 -12.12 -7.05 -23.21
CA TYR A 84 -11.43 -8.13 -23.91
C TYR A 84 -11.49 -9.48 -23.20
N GLY A 85 -12.11 -9.57 -22.01
CA GLY A 85 -12.18 -10.80 -21.24
C GLY A 85 -10.82 -11.34 -20.83
N VAL A 86 -9.85 -10.46 -20.57
CA VAL A 86 -8.50 -10.84 -20.17
C VAL A 86 -8.55 -11.58 -18.82
N ASP A 87 -7.78 -12.67 -18.71
CA ASP A 87 -7.59 -13.35 -17.44
C ASP A 87 -6.74 -12.47 -16.52
N PRO A 88 -7.24 -12.10 -15.33
CA PRO A 88 -6.51 -11.25 -14.40
C PRO A 88 -5.20 -11.87 -13.91
N HIS A 89 -5.11 -13.19 -13.77
CA HIS A 89 -3.87 -13.85 -13.36
C HIS A 89 -2.79 -13.73 -14.44
N ASP A 90 -3.15 -13.90 -15.72
CA ASP A 90 -2.23 -13.75 -16.84
C ASP A 90 -1.72 -12.31 -16.94
N PHE A 91 -2.63 -11.33 -16.79
CA PHE A 91 -2.25 -9.92 -16.80
C PHE A 91 -1.28 -9.57 -15.67
N LEU A 92 -1.63 -9.91 -14.43
CA LEU A 92 -0.82 -9.59 -13.25
C LEU A 92 0.54 -10.30 -13.30
N ALA A 93 0.58 -11.57 -13.70
CA ALA A 93 1.85 -12.29 -13.88
C ALA A 93 2.76 -11.65 -14.94
N ASP A 94 2.19 -11.14 -16.04
CA ASP A 94 2.97 -10.44 -17.07
C ASP A 94 3.49 -9.10 -16.56
N VAL A 95 2.61 -8.22 -16.07
CA VAL A 95 2.98 -6.84 -15.73
C VAL A 95 3.92 -6.76 -14.52
N HIS A 96 3.82 -7.72 -13.60
CA HIS A 96 4.68 -7.82 -12.44
C HIS A 96 5.97 -8.63 -12.69
N ALA A 97 6.22 -9.18 -13.89
CA ALA A 97 7.46 -9.85 -14.25
C ALA A 97 8.60 -8.84 -14.48
N ILE A 98 8.94 -8.09 -13.45
CA ILE A 98 9.98 -7.05 -13.42
C ILE A 98 11.08 -7.44 -12.43
N GLU A 99 12.29 -6.94 -12.64
CA GLU A 99 13.37 -7.07 -11.68
C GLU A 99 13.15 -6.10 -10.52
N MET A 100 13.62 -6.47 -9.32
CA MET A 100 13.47 -5.68 -8.09
C MET A 100 14.76 -4.95 -7.69
N ASP A 101 15.76 -4.93 -8.55
CA ASP A 101 17.10 -4.38 -8.31
C ASP A 101 17.13 -2.85 -8.11
N VAL A 102 16.02 -2.19 -8.42
CA VAL A 102 15.81 -0.76 -8.13
C VAL A 102 15.38 -0.51 -6.67
N LEU A 103 15.01 -1.56 -5.92
CA LEU A 103 14.61 -1.46 -4.53
C LEU A 103 15.80 -1.70 -3.61
N GLU A 104 15.87 -0.91 -2.56
CA GLU A 104 16.87 -1.03 -1.50
C GLU A 104 16.20 -1.20 -0.14
N GLU A 105 16.85 -1.96 0.76
CA GLU A 105 16.41 -2.09 2.15
C GLU A 105 16.58 -0.76 2.89
N ASP A 106 15.52 -0.23 3.45
CA ASP A 106 15.56 0.86 4.41
C ASP A 106 15.53 0.30 5.84
N LYS A 107 16.72 0.16 6.44
CA LYS A 107 16.86 -0.37 7.81
C LYS A 107 16.07 0.41 8.84
N ARG A 108 15.95 1.74 8.68
CA ARG A 108 15.17 2.58 9.58
C ARG A 108 13.69 2.20 9.53
N LEU A 109 13.13 2.06 8.33
CA LEU A 109 11.74 1.64 8.13
C LEU A 109 11.51 0.22 8.65
N VAL A 110 12.43 -0.72 8.35
CA VAL A 110 12.37 -2.11 8.85
C VAL A 110 12.34 -2.14 10.37
N ASP A 111 13.27 -1.44 11.03
CA ASP A 111 13.34 -1.36 12.49
C ASP A 111 12.11 -0.67 13.09
N ALA A 112 11.61 0.40 12.45
CA ALA A 112 10.42 1.13 12.91
C ALA A 112 9.17 0.24 12.83
N ILE A 113 8.94 -0.45 11.70
CA ILE A 113 7.82 -1.38 11.53
C ILE A 113 7.92 -2.55 12.52
N ALA A 114 9.11 -3.09 12.79
CA ALA A 114 9.29 -4.17 13.74
C ALA A 114 8.88 -3.78 15.17
N ARG A 115 9.08 -2.51 15.56
CA ARG A 115 8.71 -2.00 16.89
C ARG A 115 7.23 -1.64 17.03
N LEU A 116 6.48 -1.48 15.93
CA LEU A 116 5.04 -1.17 16.00
C LEU A 116 4.28 -2.26 16.76
N PRO A 117 3.50 -1.90 17.77
CA PRO A 117 2.68 -2.86 18.49
C PRO A 117 1.47 -3.30 17.67
N GLY A 118 0.99 -4.52 17.92
CA GLY A 118 -0.23 -5.03 17.32
C GLY A 118 -0.05 -5.61 15.93
N ARG A 119 -1.16 -5.68 15.19
CA ARG A 119 -1.23 -6.31 13.87
C ARG A 119 -0.70 -5.37 12.78
N LYS A 120 -0.08 -5.94 11.78
CA LYS A 120 0.39 -5.21 10.60
C LYS A 120 -0.09 -5.92 9.35
N LEU A 121 -0.73 -5.20 8.44
CA LEU A 121 -1.34 -5.74 7.22
C LEU A 121 -0.89 -4.92 6.01
N ILE A 122 -0.82 -5.58 4.86
CA ILE A 122 -0.70 -4.92 3.55
C ILE A 122 -2.08 -4.87 2.90
N PHE A 123 -2.39 -3.73 2.28
CA PHE A 123 -3.61 -3.51 1.51
C PHE A 123 -3.26 -2.84 0.18
N THR A 124 -3.13 -3.64 -0.89
CA THR A 124 -2.57 -3.22 -2.18
C THR A 124 -3.48 -3.52 -3.35
N ASN A 125 -3.42 -2.68 -4.39
CA ASN A 125 -4.05 -2.95 -5.69
C ASN A 125 -3.21 -3.90 -6.58
N GLY A 126 -2.01 -4.27 -6.15
CA GLY A 126 -1.23 -5.35 -6.74
C GLY A 126 -1.72 -6.73 -6.29
N ASP A 127 -1.07 -7.80 -6.76
CA ASP A 127 -1.31 -9.16 -6.32
C ASP A 127 -0.31 -9.62 -5.24
N GLU A 128 -0.68 -10.64 -4.46
CA GLU A 128 0.15 -11.15 -3.37
C GLU A 128 1.53 -11.63 -3.83
N PRO A 129 1.71 -12.36 -4.95
CA PRO A 129 3.03 -12.77 -5.43
C PRO A 129 3.98 -11.59 -5.67
N TYR A 130 3.49 -10.53 -6.29
CA TYR A 130 4.25 -9.30 -6.49
C TYR A 130 4.57 -8.63 -5.15
N ALA A 131 3.57 -8.45 -4.28
CA ALA A 131 3.75 -7.83 -2.98
C ALA A 131 4.82 -8.54 -2.14
N ARG A 132 4.84 -9.87 -2.14
CA ARG A 132 5.88 -10.65 -1.43
C ARG A 132 7.28 -10.41 -1.98
N ARG A 133 7.44 -10.26 -3.30
CA ARG A 133 8.73 -9.93 -3.90
C ARG A 133 9.20 -8.53 -3.50
N VAL A 134 8.31 -7.54 -3.53
CA VAL A 134 8.62 -6.18 -3.04
C VAL A 134 9.06 -6.22 -1.58
N LEU A 135 8.26 -6.84 -0.70
CA LEU A 135 8.57 -6.96 0.73
C LEU A 135 9.92 -7.64 0.98
N ALA A 136 10.24 -8.67 0.19
CA ALA A 136 11.55 -9.34 0.29
C ALA A 136 12.70 -8.41 -0.09
N SER A 137 12.52 -7.60 -1.13
CA SER A 137 13.57 -6.68 -1.62
C SER A 137 13.81 -5.50 -0.68
N VAL A 138 12.79 -5.06 0.07
CA VAL A 138 12.92 -3.97 1.04
C VAL A 138 13.16 -4.43 2.49
N GLY A 139 13.42 -5.74 2.71
CA GLY A 139 13.76 -6.28 4.04
C GLY A 139 12.56 -6.52 4.97
N LEU A 140 11.33 -6.56 4.45
CA LEU A 140 10.08 -6.62 5.23
C LEU A 140 9.32 -7.96 5.10
N SER A 141 9.96 -9.05 4.63
CA SER A 141 9.31 -10.35 4.35
C SER A 141 8.42 -10.87 5.48
N GLU A 142 8.87 -10.74 6.73
CA GLU A 142 8.21 -11.31 7.92
C GLU A 142 7.49 -10.24 8.77
N SER A 143 7.35 -9.02 8.25
CA SER A 143 6.85 -7.88 9.02
C SER A 143 5.33 -7.80 9.08
N PHE A 144 4.63 -8.49 8.19
CA PHE A 144 3.18 -8.37 8.03
C PHE A 144 2.47 -9.70 8.23
N GLU A 145 1.34 -9.66 8.94
CA GLU A 145 0.49 -10.83 9.22
C GLU A 145 -0.15 -11.38 7.95
N ALA A 146 -0.60 -10.49 7.06
CA ALA A 146 -1.29 -10.85 5.82
C ALA A 146 -1.25 -9.72 4.79
N ILE A 147 -1.57 -10.10 3.55
CA ILE A 147 -1.72 -9.21 2.40
C ILE A 147 -3.17 -9.31 1.91
N HIS A 148 -3.86 -8.16 1.81
CA HIS A 148 -5.16 -8.04 1.16
C HIS A 148 -4.95 -7.43 -0.23
N ASP A 149 -4.99 -8.26 -1.23
CA ASP A 149 -4.62 -7.97 -2.60
C ASP A 149 -5.83 -7.75 -3.53
N ILE A 150 -5.58 -7.48 -4.80
CA ILE A 150 -6.63 -7.25 -5.80
C ILE A 150 -7.56 -8.46 -5.98
N HIS A 151 -7.07 -9.69 -5.79
CA HIS A 151 -7.89 -10.90 -5.87
C HIS A 151 -8.82 -11.00 -4.66
N ALA A 152 -8.31 -10.76 -3.45
CA ALA A 152 -9.10 -10.74 -2.22
C ALA A 152 -10.18 -9.64 -2.24
N MET A 153 -9.91 -8.53 -2.95
CA MET A 153 -10.88 -7.45 -3.21
C MET A 153 -11.90 -7.78 -4.30
N ALA A 154 -11.86 -8.99 -4.90
CA ALA A 154 -12.70 -9.36 -6.04
C ALA A 154 -12.67 -8.30 -7.16
N TYR A 155 -11.47 -7.77 -7.44
CA TYR A 155 -11.18 -6.76 -8.46
C TYR A 155 -11.93 -5.43 -8.28
N ASN A 156 -12.29 -5.09 -7.04
CA ASN A 156 -12.75 -3.75 -6.65
C ASN A 156 -11.56 -2.99 -6.04
N PRO A 157 -10.73 -2.30 -6.85
CA PRO A 157 -9.49 -1.68 -6.37
C PRO A 157 -9.77 -0.50 -5.43
N LYS A 158 -8.83 -0.14 -4.58
CA LYS A 158 -8.84 1.16 -3.91
C LYS A 158 -8.94 2.27 -4.98
N PRO A 159 -9.74 3.30 -4.80
CA PRO A 159 -10.52 3.70 -3.62
C PRO A 159 -11.97 3.17 -3.56
N HIS A 160 -12.32 2.08 -4.27
CA HIS A 160 -13.68 1.56 -4.25
C HIS A 160 -14.09 1.11 -2.84
N PRO A 161 -15.26 1.53 -2.28
CA PRO A 161 -15.63 1.22 -0.88
C PRO A 161 -15.65 -0.27 -0.53
N LEU A 162 -15.99 -1.15 -1.50
CA LEU A 162 -16.02 -2.59 -1.28
C LEU A 162 -14.62 -3.17 -0.96
N ALA A 163 -13.55 -2.57 -1.46
CA ALA A 163 -12.18 -2.97 -1.12
C ALA A 163 -11.92 -2.87 0.39
N TYR A 164 -12.32 -1.77 1.00
CA TYR A 164 -12.13 -1.52 2.44
C TYR A 164 -13.05 -2.40 3.28
N GLN A 165 -14.31 -2.57 2.87
CA GLN A 165 -15.27 -3.44 3.54
C GLN A 165 -14.80 -4.90 3.53
N SER A 166 -14.29 -5.40 2.39
CA SER A 166 -13.77 -6.77 2.29
C SER A 166 -12.57 -6.98 3.20
N MET A 167 -11.63 -6.02 3.29
CA MET A 167 -10.48 -6.06 4.17
C MET A 167 -10.91 -6.09 5.65
N ILE A 168 -11.79 -5.16 6.06
CA ILE A 168 -12.32 -5.09 7.43
C ILE A 168 -12.98 -6.41 7.83
N GLN A 169 -13.79 -6.98 6.94
CA GLN A 169 -14.48 -8.24 7.17
C GLN A 169 -13.51 -9.43 7.26
N ALA A 170 -12.57 -9.54 6.29
CA ALA A 170 -11.62 -10.65 6.21
C ALA A 170 -10.75 -10.75 7.47
N PHE A 171 -10.29 -9.62 7.99
CA PHE A 171 -9.39 -9.57 9.15
C PHE A 171 -10.10 -9.23 10.46
N ARG A 172 -11.43 -9.06 10.45
CA ARG A 172 -12.26 -8.71 11.62
C ARG A 172 -11.71 -7.48 12.35
N LEU A 173 -11.45 -6.43 11.57
CA LEU A 173 -10.87 -5.21 12.09
C LEU A 173 -11.90 -4.38 12.85
N ASP A 174 -11.42 -3.68 13.88
CA ASP A 174 -12.12 -2.53 14.45
C ASP A 174 -11.58 -1.26 13.75
N PRO A 175 -12.36 -0.62 12.87
CA PRO A 175 -11.89 0.57 12.17
C PRO A 175 -11.44 1.69 13.09
N SER A 176 -12.12 1.89 14.23
CA SER A 176 -11.79 2.94 15.21
C SER A 176 -10.46 2.72 15.93
N ARG A 177 -9.88 1.53 15.79
CA ARG A 177 -8.59 1.13 16.36
C ARG A 177 -7.57 0.73 15.30
N SER A 178 -7.82 1.13 14.05
CA SER A 178 -6.97 0.82 12.90
C SER A 178 -6.50 2.09 12.24
N LEU A 179 -5.25 2.09 11.74
CA LEU A 179 -4.68 3.16 10.95
C LEU A 179 -4.36 2.64 9.55
N PHE A 180 -4.71 3.42 8.53
CA PHE A 180 -4.39 3.16 7.13
C PHE A 180 -3.45 4.23 6.57
N ALA A 181 -2.31 3.79 6.03
CA ALA A 181 -1.30 4.62 5.38
C ALA A 181 -1.24 4.33 3.88
N ASP A 182 -1.28 5.37 3.05
CA ASP A 182 -1.27 5.26 1.59
C ASP A 182 -0.64 6.52 0.98
N ASP A 183 0.09 6.39 -0.14
CA ASP A 183 0.68 7.52 -0.86
C ASP A 183 -0.32 8.25 -1.77
N LEU A 184 -1.40 7.59 -2.17
CA LEU A 184 -2.45 8.18 -2.97
C LEU A 184 -3.55 8.77 -2.07
N ALA A 185 -3.57 10.08 -1.95
CA ALA A 185 -4.53 10.80 -1.10
C ALA A 185 -5.99 10.42 -1.39
N ARG A 186 -6.35 10.11 -2.64
CA ARG A 186 -7.70 9.65 -3.05
C ARG A 186 -8.12 8.32 -2.42
N ASN A 187 -7.18 7.53 -1.89
CA ASN A 187 -7.48 6.28 -1.20
C ASN A 187 -7.89 6.47 0.27
N LEU A 188 -7.69 7.65 0.85
CA LEU A 188 -7.97 7.91 2.26
C LEU A 188 -9.46 8.18 2.57
N PRO A 189 -10.26 8.87 1.73
CA PRO A 189 -11.66 9.16 2.04
C PRO A 189 -12.52 7.93 2.36
N PRO A 190 -12.47 6.80 1.64
CA PRO A 190 -13.26 5.62 2.00
C PRO A 190 -12.83 5.00 3.34
N ALA A 191 -11.53 5.00 3.65
CA ALA A 191 -11.00 4.54 4.94
C ALA A 191 -11.52 5.43 6.08
N LYS A 192 -11.43 6.75 5.91
CA LYS A 192 -11.93 7.73 6.87
C LYS A 192 -13.43 7.60 7.12
N ALA A 193 -14.21 7.42 6.06
CA ALA A 193 -15.67 7.25 6.16
C ALA A 193 -16.06 5.99 6.95
N LEU A 194 -15.21 4.97 6.98
CA LEU A 194 -15.40 3.76 7.78
C LEU A 194 -14.86 3.88 9.20
N GLY A 195 -14.22 4.99 9.55
CA GLY A 195 -13.73 5.29 10.90
C GLY A 195 -12.27 4.93 11.16
N LEU A 196 -11.49 4.59 10.12
CA LEU A 196 -10.06 4.41 10.27
C LEU A 196 -9.36 5.76 10.50
N THR A 197 -8.27 5.72 11.26
CA THR A 197 -7.29 6.81 11.26
C THR A 197 -6.49 6.74 9.96
N THR A 198 -6.22 7.89 9.36
CA THR A 198 -5.58 7.96 8.04
C THR A 198 -4.26 8.69 8.09
N LEU A 199 -3.26 8.14 7.39
CA LEU A 199 -1.94 8.73 7.20
C LEU A 199 -1.67 8.85 5.69
N TRP A 200 -1.45 10.06 5.22
CA TRP A 200 -0.99 10.31 3.86
C TRP A 200 0.54 10.35 3.79
N ILE A 201 1.10 9.52 2.90
CA ILE A 201 2.53 9.53 2.58
C ILE A 201 2.74 10.50 1.41
N ASP A 202 3.04 11.74 1.72
CA ASP A 202 3.27 12.81 0.73
C ASP A 202 4.69 12.73 0.15
N ASN A 203 4.88 11.79 -0.73
CA ASN A 203 6.17 11.55 -1.41
C ASN A 203 6.23 12.12 -2.83
N GLY A 204 5.22 12.91 -3.25
CA GLY A 204 5.10 13.49 -4.58
C GLY A 204 4.44 12.59 -5.63
N SER A 205 3.96 11.38 -5.26
CA SER A 205 3.25 10.47 -6.17
C SER A 205 1.93 11.05 -6.66
N GLU A 206 1.24 11.80 -5.82
CA GLU A 206 -0.04 12.42 -6.14
C GLU A 206 -0.16 13.81 -5.48
N GLN A 207 -0.87 14.72 -6.14
CA GLN A 207 -1.30 15.97 -5.50
C GLN A 207 -2.65 15.77 -4.81
N VAL A 208 -2.78 16.33 -3.59
CA VAL A 208 -4.06 16.30 -2.86
C VAL A 208 -5.10 17.14 -3.61
N GLY A 209 -6.17 16.50 -4.06
CA GLY A 209 -7.38 17.20 -4.49
C GLY A 209 -8.15 17.76 -3.29
N GLU A 210 -8.99 18.80 -3.52
CA GLU A 210 -9.85 19.38 -2.48
C GLU A 210 -10.72 18.32 -1.80
N ASP A 211 -11.19 17.33 -2.55
CA ASP A 211 -12.05 16.24 -2.07
C ASP A 211 -11.37 15.26 -1.10
N SER A 212 -10.02 15.21 -1.07
CA SER A 212 -9.27 14.28 -0.21
C SER A 212 -8.73 14.92 1.06
N SER A 213 -8.59 16.25 1.09
CA SER A 213 -7.94 16.97 2.21
C SER A 213 -8.63 16.76 3.56
N HIS A 214 -9.94 16.63 3.58
CA HIS A 214 -10.74 16.42 4.81
C HIS A 214 -10.59 15.01 5.39
N ALA A 215 -10.02 14.08 4.63
CA ALA A 215 -9.85 12.69 5.01
C ALA A 215 -8.43 12.36 5.51
N ILE A 216 -7.57 13.34 5.70
CA ILE A 216 -6.17 13.17 6.13
C ILE A 216 -6.06 13.56 7.61
N ASP A 217 -5.82 12.56 8.49
CA ASP A 217 -5.56 12.83 9.91
C ASP A 217 -4.10 13.17 10.17
N TYR A 218 -3.18 12.48 9.47
CA TYR A 218 -1.73 12.67 9.56
C TYR A 218 -1.11 12.73 8.17
N ARG A 219 0.04 13.41 8.05
CA ARG A 219 0.79 13.55 6.82
C ARG A 219 2.28 13.45 7.11
N THR A 220 3.02 12.73 6.27
CA THR A 220 4.48 12.67 6.31
C THR A 220 5.06 12.50 4.91
N GLY A 221 6.29 12.96 4.71
CA GLY A 221 7.08 12.64 3.51
C GLY A 221 8.03 11.45 3.71
N ASP A 222 8.17 10.97 4.97
CA ASP A 222 9.07 9.87 5.35
C ASP A 222 8.38 9.01 6.41
N LEU A 223 7.94 7.82 6.00
CA LEU A 223 7.21 6.90 6.88
C LEU A 223 8.09 6.42 8.04
N GLY A 224 9.36 6.08 7.80
CA GLY A 224 10.27 5.60 8.83
C GLY A 224 10.49 6.67 9.91
N GLN A 225 10.69 7.93 9.49
CA GLN A 225 10.82 9.06 10.43
C GLN A 225 9.55 9.26 11.25
N TRP A 226 8.39 9.24 10.61
CA TRP A 226 7.12 9.43 11.29
C TRP A 226 6.84 8.33 12.33
N LEU A 227 7.15 7.07 11.98
CA LEU A 227 7.02 5.95 12.91
C LEU A 227 7.95 6.09 14.12
N ASP A 228 9.19 6.55 13.93
CA ASP A 228 10.11 6.84 15.03
C ASP A 228 9.58 7.94 15.95
N GLU A 229 9.07 9.03 15.38
CA GLU A 229 8.51 10.16 16.13
C GLU A 229 7.31 9.73 17.00
N ILE A 230 6.38 8.95 16.46
CA ILE A 230 5.20 8.50 17.22
C ILE A 230 5.53 7.46 18.29
N MET A 231 6.65 6.75 18.15
CA MET A 231 7.14 5.79 19.14
C MET A 231 8.11 6.41 20.14
N GLY A 232 8.37 7.72 20.05
CA GLY A 232 9.22 8.44 21.02
C GLY A 232 10.69 8.04 20.96
N THR A 233 11.20 7.59 19.82
CA THR A 233 12.64 7.38 19.56
C THR A 233 13.22 8.67 18.98
N GLU A 234 14.11 9.32 19.77
CA GLU A 234 14.95 10.43 19.30
C GLU A 234 16.06 9.95 18.35
#